data_f54d811880b16f7b3bd5a0bb9554c6a3
#
_entry.id   f54d811880b16f7b3bd5a0bb9554c6a3
#
_cell.length_a   1.000
_cell.length_b   1.000
_cell.length_c   1.000
_cell.angle_alpha   90.00
_cell.angle_beta   90.00
_cell.angle_gamma   90.00
#
_symmetry.space_group_name_H-M   'P 1'
#
loop_
_entity.id
_entity.type
_entity.pdbx_description
1 polymer ?
#
loop_
_entity_poly.entity_id
_entity_poly.type
_entity_poly.pdbx_seq_one_letter_code
_entity_poly.pdbx_strand_id
1 'polypeptide(L)'
;MKTLKRTIAVLLTLILVSSSFVCFAADGEKQYHKYTKSVLLGDSLASGFRDYDYIMSEFTYVEDSYADYIAKDLDIAQYTPMACPGFRTIELRTMLEDDYVSNDPYLFEAVPHHSAEEILAKKDEMRQAIAEADLITIAIGGNDWGAYLGWVMEDFIEDHPLPEEFETALREYLAKASLEDNVIKTMVELAQTFNAVEEFLAIMPKAIEYAFSTLHENWPIIVEDIYELNPDVTLVAVGMFNTTLSTPEGEPDNVAEPDPLAVKVEQMMIDTGNKPMIDNQEKYGYIYVDTTGTIVETAHPTAAGHRHIADRILEALPDARFSFTDVEFKYPAYGAMEYMYLNGYMNSISETTFGGDAKITKAEFSEILNKVTGSYSVTDSSSEVTKLELSNAVYNISGNTGLISMFKHFVAMVKLVFSGNGFKTVTRAEAAVEIYKVIK
;
A
#
# COMPACT_ATOMS: atom_id res chain seq x y z
N MET A 1 -31.94 -43.15 3.64
CA MET A 1 -31.23 -42.40 4.70
C MET A 1 -29.77 -42.83 4.92
N LYS A 2 -29.43 -44.13 5.03
CA LYS A 2 -28.05 -44.58 5.25
C LYS A 2 -27.09 -44.26 4.06
N THR A 3 -27.57 -44.35 2.82
CA THR A 3 -26.79 -44.06 1.61
C THR A 3 -26.51 -42.56 1.47
N LEU A 4 -27.50 -41.70 1.72
CA LEU A 4 -27.33 -40.22 1.67
C LEU A 4 -26.33 -39.73 2.72
N LYS A 5 -26.33 -40.30 3.94
CA LYS A 5 -25.36 -39.97 4.98
C LYS A 5 -23.93 -40.40 4.61
N ARG A 6 -23.75 -41.53 3.91
CA ARG A 6 -22.45 -41.98 3.40
C ARG A 6 -21.94 -41.08 2.27
N THR A 7 -22.83 -40.67 1.35
CA THR A 7 -22.45 -39.76 0.27
C THR A 7 -22.05 -38.37 0.79
N ILE A 8 -22.78 -37.84 1.79
CA ILE A 8 -22.42 -36.55 2.45
C ILE A 8 -21.13 -36.70 3.24
N ALA A 9 -20.88 -37.80 3.92
CA ALA A 9 -19.63 -38.05 4.64
C ALA A 9 -18.43 -38.14 3.68
N VAL A 10 -18.57 -38.81 2.54
CA VAL A 10 -17.51 -38.86 1.49
C VAL A 10 -17.28 -37.50 0.84
N LEU A 11 -18.33 -36.74 0.57
CA LEU A 11 -18.22 -35.38 0.07
C LEU A 11 -17.54 -34.43 1.09
N LEU A 12 -17.88 -34.52 2.37
CA LEU A 12 -17.24 -33.75 3.44
C LEU A 12 -15.77 -34.15 3.64
N THR A 13 -15.46 -35.46 3.50
CA THR A 13 -14.07 -35.95 3.59
C THR A 13 -13.26 -35.47 2.36
N LEU A 14 -13.85 -35.49 1.17
CA LEU A 14 -13.22 -34.93 -0.03
C LEU A 14 -13.01 -33.39 0.05
N ILE A 15 -13.96 -32.67 0.63
CA ILE A 15 -13.83 -31.21 0.89
C ILE A 15 -12.75 -30.95 1.96
N LEU A 16 -12.66 -31.79 3.02
CA LEU A 16 -11.63 -31.67 4.04
C LEU A 16 -10.22 -32.10 3.54
N VAL A 17 -10.14 -33.03 2.60
CA VAL A 17 -8.87 -33.43 1.97
C VAL A 17 -8.44 -32.40 0.89
N SER A 18 -9.39 -31.74 0.22
CA SER A 18 -9.07 -30.65 -0.72
C SER A 18 -8.71 -29.32 -0.06
N SER A 19 -9.02 -29.14 1.23
CA SER A 19 -8.61 -27.97 2.02
C SER A 19 -7.25 -28.13 2.73
N SER A 20 -6.62 -29.30 2.62
CA SER A 20 -5.21 -29.46 2.97
C SER A 20 -4.33 -28.96 1.82
N PHE A 21 -4.46 -27.69 1.42
CA PHE A 21 -3.36 -27.03 0.74
C PHE A 21 -2.20 -27.00 1.73
N VAL A 22 -1.30 -27.94 1.59
CA VAL A 22 0.05 -27.79 2.13
C VAL A 22 0.62 -26.60 1.37
N CYS A 23 0.53 -25.45 1.99
CA CYS A 23 1.39 -24.33 1.64
C CYS A 23 2.81 -24.89 1.86
N PHE A 24 3.50 -25.28 0.81
CA PHE A 24 4.93 -25.46 0.87
C PHE A 24 5.48 -24.05 1.08
N ALA A 25 5.56 -23.64 2.35
CA ALA A 25 6.39 -22.51 2.70
C ALA A 25 7.77 -22.81 2.11
N ALA A 26 8.34 -21.88 1.39
CA ALA A 26 9.72 -21.99 0.95
C ALA A 26 10.55 -22.39 2.17
N ASP A 27 11.20 -23.57 2.10
CA ASP A 27 12.04 -24.05 3.19
C ASP A 27 13.19 -23.08 3.38
N GLY A 28 13.06 -22.20 4.37
CA GLY A 28 14.12 -21.26 4.76
C GLY A 28 13.56 -19.89 5.17
N GLU A 29 14.19 -19.31 6.14
CA GLU A 29 13.96 -17.94 6.58
C GLU A 29 14.26 -16.96 5.43
N LYS A 30 13.45 -15.90 5.28
CA LYS A 30 13.62 -14.86 4.26
C LYS A 30 15.03 -14.27 4.34
N GLN A 31 15.69 -14.12 3.20
CA GLN A 31 17.00 -13.49 3.11
C GLN A 31 16.86 -12.10 2.49
N TYR A 32 17.29 -11.09 3.21
CA TYR A 32 17.24 -9.71 2.72
C TYR A 32 18.45 -9.35 1.89
N HIS A 33 18.26 -8.46 0.90
CA HIS A 33 19.36 -7.75 0.29
C HIS A 33 20.13 -6.97 1.35
N LYS A 34 21.43 -6.81 1.16
CA LYS A 34 22.23 -6.04 2.10
C LYS A 34 21.98 -4.54 1.86
N TYR A 35 21.20 -3.94 2.75
CA TYR A 35 21.03 -2.50 2.82
C TYR A 35 22.05 -1.93 3.79
N THR A 36 22.82 -0.91 3.38
CA THR A 36 23.86 -0.29 4.20
C THR A 36 23.50 1.12 4.62
N LYS A 37 22.72 1.82 3.80
CA LYS A 37 22.25 3.18 4.04
C LYS A 37 20.75 3.27 3.84
N SER A 38 20.03 3.71 4.87
CA SER A 38 18.60 3.99 4.75
C SER A 38 18.27 5.45 5.02
N VAL A 39 17.25 5.94 4.34
CA VAL A 39 16.69 7.29 4.53
C VAL A 39 15.21 7.17 4.85
N LEU A 40 14.79 7.94 5.85
CA LEU A 40 13.41 8.08 6.25
C LEU A 40 12.88 9.42 5.75
N LEU A 41 11.81 9.41 4.95
CA LEU A 41 11.11 10.59 4.47
C LEU A 41 9.67 10.59 4.98
N GLY A 42 9.08 11.76 5.07
CA GLY A 42 7.66 11.91 5.34
C GLY A 42 7.33 12.85 6.49
N ASP A 43 6.23 12.54 7.16
CA ASP A 43 5.61 13.39 8.19
C ASP A 43 5.82 12.84 9.63
N SER A 44 4.88 13.16 10.53
CA SER A 44 4.93 12.74 11.94
C SER A 44 4.90 11.22 12.11
N LEU A 45 4.16 10.50 11.28
CA LEU A 45 4.14 9.04 11.32
C LEU A 45 5.52 8.48 10.98
N ALA A 46 6.14 9.00 9.92
CA ALA A 46 7.49 8.60 9.53
C ALA A 46 8.50 8.93 10.62
N SER A 47 8.47 10.14 11.17
CA SER A 47 9.45 10.59 12.15
C SER A 47 9.43 9.81 13.49
N GLY A 48 8.42 8.97 13.72
CA GLY A 48 8.27 8.24 14.96
C GLY A 48 7.63 9.06 16.09
N PHE A 49 6.94 10.14 15.73
CA PHE A 49 6.20 10.96 16.70
C PHE A 49 5.15 10.11 17.43
N ARG A 50 5.05 10.31 18.76
CA ARG A 50 4.08 9.65 19.64
C ARG A 50 3.37 10.67 20.50
N ASP A 51 2.05 10.63 20.51
CA ASP A 51 1.21 11.64 21.17
C ASP A 51 1.50 11.76 22.67
N TYR A 52 1.70 10.63 23.37
CA TYR A 52 1.88 10.61 24.80
C TYR A 52 3.29 11.00 25.29
N ASP A 53 4.30 10.84 24.46
CA ASP A 53 5.69 11.13 24.83
C ASP A 53 6.13 12.53 24.42
N TYR A 54 5.39 13.18 23.54
CA TYR A 54 5.75 14.45 22.89
C TYR A 54 7.23 14.53 22.52
N ILE A 55 7.66 13.66 21.66
CA ILE A 55 9.05 13.59 21.22
C ILE A 55 9.30 14.61 20.11
N MET A 56 10.29 15.46 20.29
CA MET A 56 10.83 16.32 19.22
C MET A 56 11.50 15.43 18.19
N SER A 57 10.85 15.21 17.07
CA SER A 57 11.25 14.20 16.07
C SER A 57 11.59 14.77 14.69
N GLU A 58 11.68 16.10 14.56
CA GLU A 58 12.03 16.75 13.29
C GLU A 58 13.49 16.44 12.90
N PHE A 59 13.66 15.73 11.79
CA PHE A 59 14.97 15.35 11.26
C PHE A 59 15.89 14.63 12.27
N THR A 60 15.29 13.94 13.25
CA THR A 60 16.03 13.28 14.33
C THR A 60 15.73 11.78 14.41
N TYR A 61 16.68 11.06 14.97
CA TYR A 61 16.50 9.64 15.29
C TYR A 61 15.54 9.48 16.47
N VAL A 62 14.54 8.60 16.30
CA VAL A 62 13.62 8.22 17.36
C VAL A 62 13.70 6.72 17.59
N GLU A 63 14.08 6.32 18.80
CA GLU A 63 14.10 4.92 19.20
C GLU A 63 12.69 4.32 19.17
N ASP A 64 12.59 3.06 18.78
CA ASP A 64 11.31 2.33 18.60
C ASP A 64 10.36 2.94 17.56
N SER A 65 10.87 3.78 16.65
CA SER A 65 10.18 4.09 15.39
C SER A 65 10.25 2.90 14.43
N TYR A 66 9.36 2.86 13.44
CA TYR A 66 9.41 1.75 12.46
C TYR A 66 10.73 1.70 11.68
N ALA A 67 11.31 2.86 11.40
CA ALA A 67 12.59 2.94 10.70
C ALA A 67 13.76 2.50 11.57
N ASP A 68 13.70 2.74 12.89
CA ASP A 68 14.66 2.20 13.85
C ASP A 68 14.60 0.68 13.92
N TYR A 69 13.39 0.10 13.98
CA TYR A 69 13.23 -1.35 13.92
C TYR A 69 13.79 -1.95 12.62
N ILE A 70 13.51 -1.34 11.48
CA ILE A 70 14.06 -1.77 10.18
C ILE A 70 15.58 -1.70 10.18
N ALA A 71 16.16 -0.59 10.68
CA ALA A 71 17.59 -0.42 10.72
C ALA A 71 18.28 -1.47 11.62
N LYS A 72 17.66 -1.81 12.74
CA LYS A 72 18.15 -2.87 13.65
C LYS A 72 18.02 -4.26 13.03
N ASP A 73 16.88 -4.59 12.44
CA ASP A 73 16.59 -5.93 11.90
C ASP A 73 17.40 -6.24 10.64
N LEU A 74 17.74 -5.23 9.84
CA LEU A 74 18.55 -5.36 8.63
C LEU A 74 20.04 -5.05 8.83
N ASP A 75 20.48 -4.76 10.06
CA ASP A 75 21.85 -4.35 10.39
C ASP A 75 22.35 -3.19 9.51
N ILE A 76 21.52 -2.16 9.34
CA ILE A 76 21.83 -0.99 8.52
C ILE A 76 22.88 -0.13 9.20
N ALA A 77 24.02 0.06 8.54
CA ALA A 77 25.15 0.79 9.09
C ALA A 77 24.91 2.30 9.25
N GLN A 78 24.12 2.90 8.37
CA GLN A 78 23.80 4.32 8.38
C GLN A 78 22.30 4.51 8.14
N TYR A 79 21.60 5.04 9.13
CA TYR A 79 20.21 5.47 9.06
C TYR A 79 20.14 7.00 9.13
N THR A 80 19.48 7.64 8.16
CA THR A 80 19.38 9.10 8.06
C THR A 80 17.91 9.52 8.18
N PRO A 81 17.48 10.08 9.33
CA PRO A 81 16.13 10.57 9.52
C PRO A 81 15.94 11.94 8.83
N MET A 82 15.12 11.99 7.80
CA MET A 82 14.75 13.20 7.05
C MET A 82 13.24 13.43 7.03
N ALA A 83 12.51 12.78 7.93
CA ALA A 83 11.07 13.02 8.14
C ALA A 83 10.87 14.21 9.08
N CYS A 84 9.77 14.93 8.87
CA CYS A 84 9.42 16.11 9.66
C CYS A 84 7.92 16.14 9.97
N PRO A 85 7.52 16.15 11.26
CA PRO A 85 6.12 16.31 11.64
C PRO A 85 5.50 17.54 10.97
N GLY A 86 4.25 17.42 10.56
CA GLY A 86 3.53 18.50 9.88
C GLY A 86 3.80 18.61 8.37
N PHE A 87 4.74 17.84 7.80
CA PHE A 87 4.93 17.84 6.35
C PHE A 87 3.71 17.30 5.62
N ARG A 88 3.29 18.02 4.60
CA ARG A 88 2.42 17.58 3.51
C ARG A 88 3.28 17.17 2.32
N THR A 89 2.66 16.64 1.32
CA THR A 89 3.36 16.32 0.05
C THR A 89 3.96 17.57 -0.61
N ILE A 90 3.38 18.75 -0.42
CA ILE A 90 3.91 20.00 -0.97
C ILE A 90 5.21 20.45 -0.30
N GLU A 91 5.35 20.28 1.02
CA GLU A 91 6.60 20.52 1.73
C GLU A 91 7.69 19.56 1.26
N LEU A 92 7.36 18.26 1.16
CA LEU A 92 8.33 17.27 0.70
C LEU A 92 8.78 17.54 -0.75
N ARG A 93 7.84 17.86 -1.65
CA ARG A 93 8.18 18.27 -3.02
C ARG A 93 9.10 19.48 -3.04
N THR A 94 8.82 20.49 -2.22
CA THR A 94 9.68 21.69 -2.08
C THR A 94 11.10 21.33 -1.64
N MET A 95 11.26 20.29 -0.81
CA MET A 95 12.56 19.80 -0.37
C MET A 95 13.29 18.97 -1.43
N LEU A 96 12.58 18.34 -2.36
CA LEU A 96 13.15 17.45 -3.37
C LEU A 96 13.49 18.18 -4.69
N GLU A 97 12.57 18.96 -5.23
CA GLU A 97 12.68 19.59 -6.55
C GLU A 97 13.50 20.88 -6.49
N ASP A 98 14.56 20.99 -7.30
CA ASP A 98 15.55 22.09 -7.22
C ASP A 98 14.95 23.48 -7.41
N ASP A 99 14.20 23.67 -8.48
CA ASP A 99 13.68 24.96 -8.92
C ASP A 99 12.21 25.19 -8.52
N TYR A 100 11.62 24.27 -7.76
CA TYR A 100 10.24 24.39 -7.35
C TYR A 100 10.07 25.45 -6.26
N VAL A 101 9.19 26.41 -6.53
CA VAL A 101 8.77 27.44 -5.57
C VAL A 101 7.27 27.30 -5.38
N SER A 102 6.86 26.84 -4.21
CA SER A 102 5.46 26.73 -3.86
C SER A 102 4.81 28.10 -3.71
N ASN A 103 3.58 28.22 -4.21
CA ASN A 103 2.71 29.38 -3.96
C ASN A 103 1.71 29.12 -2.82
N ASP A 104 1.83 27.99 -2.13
CA ASP A 104 0.97 27.66 -0.99
C ASP A 104 1.23 28.66 0.15
N PRO A 105 0.20 29.43 0.58
CA PRO A 105 0.37 30.44 1.63
C PRO A 105 0.66 29.85 3.00
N TYR A 106 0.44 28.53 3.18
CA TYR A 106 0.61 27.82 4.44
C TYR A 106 1.85 26.90 4.45
N LEU A 107 2.76 27.09 3.48
CA LEU A 107 3.97 26.28 3.36
C LEU A 107 4.78 26.30 4.66
N PHE A 108 5.06 25.13 5.22
CA PHE A 108 5.74 24.90 6.51
C PHE A 108 5.04 25.42 7.77
N GLU A 109 3.80 25.93 7.69
CA GLU A 109 3.11 26.45 8.88
C GLU A 109 2.76 25.40 9.93
N ALA A 110 2.59 24.14 9.51
CA ALA A 110 2.30 23.01 10.42
C ALA A 110 3.55 22.38 11.03
N VAL A 111 4.76 22.82 10.67
CA VAL A 111 5.99 22.29 11.26
C VAL A 111 6.21 22.92 12.64
N PRO A 112 6.28 22.10 13.72
CA PRO A 112 6.08 22.66 15.06
C PRO A 112 7.23 23.50 15.60
N HIS A 113 8.49 23.21 15.31
CA HIS A 113 9.60 23.82 16.05
C HIS A 113 10.66 24.51 15.17
N HIS A 114 10.47 24.52 13.85
CA HIS A 114 11.42 25.11 12.92
C HIS A 114 10.77 26.16 12.04
N SER A 115 11.54 27.19 11.73
CA SER A 115 11.18 28.18 10.70
C SER A 115 11.35 27.57 9.30
N ALA A 116 10.66 28.13 8.32
CA ALA A 116 10.82 27.74 6.92
C ALA A 116 12.29 27.82 6.45
N GLU A 117 13.07 28.80 6.94
CA GLU A 117 14.49 28.96 6.61
C GLU A 117 15.34 27.79 7.15
N GLU A 118 15.09 27.37 8.41
CA GLU A 118 15.79 26.22 9.01
C GLU A 118 15.47 24.91 8.31
N ILE A 119 14.21 24.73 7.90
CA ILE A 119 13.79 23.56 7.13
C ILE A 119 14.45 23.53 5.76
N LEU A 120 14.38 24.63 5.01
CA LEU A 120 14.98 24.75 3.68
C LEU A 120 16.50 24.58 3.70
N ALA A 121 17.17 24.94 4.81
CA ALA A 121 18.59 24.67 4.99
C ALA A 121 18.95 23.18 4.99
N LYS A 122 17.97 22.28 5.22
CA LYS A 122 18.13 20.82 5.15
C LYS A 122 17.97 20.23 3.74
N LYS A 123 17.59 21.02 2.76
CA LYS A 123 17.28 20.55 1.39
C LYS A 123 18.46 19.80 0.76
N ASP A 124 19.64 20.38 0.75
CA ASP A 124 20.84 19.74 0.16
C ASP A 124 21.23 18.47 0.90
N GLU A 125 21.13 18.45 2.24
CA GLU A 125 21.40 17.27 3.06
C GLU A 125 20.41 16.14 2.74
N MET A 126 19.12 16.43 2.61
CA MET A 126 18.09 15.47 2.24
C MET A 126 18.35 14.87 0.85
N ARG A 127 18.60 15.71 -0.14
CA ARG A 127 18.88 15.29 -1.52
C ARG A 127 20.13 14.42 -1.61
N GLN A 128 21.20 14.80 -0.89
CA GLN A 128 22.41 13.99 -0.81
C GLN A 128 22.13 12.64 -0.15
N ALA A 129 21.41 12.61 0.95
CA ALA A 129 21.06 11.37 1.64
C ALA A 129 20.28 10.42 0.71
N ILE A 130 19.30 10.93 -0.05
CA ILE A 130 18.53 10.17 -1.06
C ILE A 130 19.45 9.62 -2.14
N ALA A 131 20.36 10.44 -2.68
CA ALA A 131 21.30 10.01 -3.75
C ALA A 131 22.22 8.88 -3.33
N GLU A 132 22.48 8.73 -2.03
CA GLU A 132 23.39 7.72 -1.47
C GLU A 132 22.67 6.50 -0.85
N ALA A 133 21.35 6.51 -0.76
CA ALA A 133 20.57 5.49 -0.05
C ALA A 133 20.45 4.17 -0.82
N ASP A 134 20.45 3.05 -0.09
CA ASP A 134 20.06 1.74 -0.63
C ASP A 134 18.58 1.47 -0.42
N LEU A 135 18.00 2.05 0.66
CA LEU A 135 16.61 1.89 1.05
C LEU A 135 16.02 3.25 1.46
N ILE A 136 14.89 3.61 0.90
CA ILE A 136 14.10 4.77 1.33
C ILE A 136 12.72 4.29 1.76
N THR A 137 12.27 4.71 2.95
CA THR A 137 10.89 4.56 3.38
C THR A 137 10.24 5.92 3.47
N ILE A 138 9.01 6.04 2.96
CA ILE A 138 8.25 7.29 2.95
C ILE A 138 6.83 7.06 3.45
N ALA A 139 6.45 7.77 4.52
CA ALA A 139 5.08 7.84 5.03
C ALA A 139 4.65 9.30 5.04
N ILE A 140 3.68 9.65 4.20
CA ILE A 140 3.23 11.03 4.00
C ILE A 140 1.80 11.05 3.48
N GLY A 141 1.11 12.17 3.67
CA GLY A 141 -0.23 12.41 3.13
C GLY A 141 -1.29 12.64 4.19
N GLY A 142 -1.04 12.20 5.42
CA GLY A 142 -1.96 12.45 6.54
C GLY A 142 -2.22 13.95 6.77
N ASN A 143 -1.22 14.79 6.60
CA ASN A 143 -1.34 16.23 6.76
C ASN A 143 -1.93 16.95 5.54
N ASP A 144 -1.91 16.39 4.36
CA ASP A 144 -2.59 16.95 3.19
C ASP A 144 -4.09 17.10 3.44
N TRP A 145 -4.64 16.22 4.28
CA TRP A 145 -6.01 16.32 4.76
C TRP A 145 -6.10 16.98 6.16
N GLY A 146 -5.40 16.43 7.15
CA GLY A 146 -5.66 16.67 8.56
C GLY A 146 -5.31 18.08 9.04
N ALA A 147 -4.09 18.53 8.84
CA ALA A 147 -3.59 19.81 9.33
C ALA A 147 -4.31 21.01 8.73
N TYR A 148 -4.84 20.85 7.52
CA TYR A 148 -5.43 21.92 6.72
C TYR A 148 -6.92 21.73 6.47
N LEU A 149 -7.54 20.74 7.12
CA LEU A 149 -8.95 20.45 6.98
C LEU A 149 -9.84 21.69 7.14
N GLY A 150 -9.52 22.57 8.09
CA GLY A 150 -10.26 23.80 8.31
C GLY A 150 -10.31 24.68 7.05
N TRP A 151 -9.16 24.91 6.42
CA TRP A 151 -9.05 25.76 5.22
C TRP A 151 -9.70 25.09 4.00
N VAL A 152 -9.39 23.84 3.77
CA VAL A 152 -9.95 23.05 2.65
C VAL A 152 -11.46 22.97 2.76
N MET A 153 -12.01 22.73 3.96
CA MET A 153 -13.45 22.61 4.17
C MET A 153 -14.16 23.96 4.09
N GLU A 154 -13.54 25.07 4.48
CA GLU A 154 -14.13 26.40 4.28
C GLU A 154 -14.38 26.70 2.81
N ASP A 155 -13.36 26.52 1.97
CA ASP A 155 -13.49 26.70 0.53
C ASP A 155 -14.52 25.75 -0.08
N PHE A 156 -14.52 24.47 0.35
CA PHE A 156 -15.42 23.47 -0.17
C PHE A 156 -16.90 23.74 0.20
N ILE A 157 -17.17 24.17 1.44
CA ILE A 157 -18.53 24.46 1.91
C ILE A 157 -19.13 25.66 1.20
N GLU A 158 -18.33 26.66 0.78
CA GLU A 158 -18.83 27.81 0.01
C GLU A 158 -19.51 27.37 -1.30
N ASP A 159 -18.95 26.36 -1.95
CA ASP A 159 -19.48 25.83 -3.22
C ASP A 159 -20.55 24.72 -3.02
N HIS A 160 -20.64 24.14 -1.82
CA HIS A 160 -21.52 22.99 -1.49
C HIS A 160 -22.29 23.24 -0.19
N PRO A 161 -23.31 24.10 -0.19
CA PRO A 161 -24.00 24.51 1.03
C PRO A 161 -24.66 23.33 1.76
N LEU A 162 -24.48 23.31 3.07
CA LEU A 162 -25.07 22.37 4.02
C LEU A 162 -26.30 22.97 4.70
N PRO A 163 -27.13 22.20 5.47
CA PRO A 163 -28.14 22.76 6.33
C PRO A 163 -27.54 23.80 7.30
N GLU A 164 -28.15 24.99 7.38
CA GLU A 164 -27.59 26.21 8.01
C GLU A 164 -27.07 25.97 9.45
N GLU A 165 -27.83 25.26 10.27
CA GLU A 165 -27.44 24.98 11.66
C GLU A 165 -26.22 24.02 11.73
N PHE A 166 -26.18 23.02 10.87
CA PHE A 166 -25.07 22.08 10.77
C PHE A 166 -23.82 22.77 10.21
N GLU A 167 -23.95 23.55 9.14
CA GLU A 167 -22.83 24.30 8.56
C GLU A 167 -22.22 25.26 9.58
N THR A 168 -23.04 25.98 10.33
CA THR A 168 -22.58 26.90 11.37
C THR A 168 -21.76 26.17 12.43
N ALA A 169 -22.29 25.04 12.95
CA ALA A 169 -21.60 24.27 13.98
C ALA A 169 -20.28 23.63 13.45
N LEU A 170 -20.28 23.18 12.20
CA LEU A 170 -19.12 22.62 11.55
C LEU A 170 -18.01 23.67 11.38
N ARG A 171 -18.35 24.86 10.86
CA ARG A 171 -17.39 26.00 10.74
C ARG A 171 -16.83 26.42 12.08
N GLU A 172 -17.66 26.51 13.12
CA GLU A 172 -17.21 26.86 14.47
C GLU A 172 -16.25 25.80 15.06
N TYR A 173 -16.48 24.54 14.73
CA TYR A 173 -15.59 23.45 15.15
C TYR A 173 -14.26 23.53 14.39
N LEU A 174 -14.30 23.56 13.06
CA LEU A 174 -13.11 23.56 12.21
C LEU A 174 -12.18 24.76 12.48
N ALA A 175 -12.76 25.93 12.81
CA ALA A 175 -11.98 27.11 13.21
C ALA A 175 -11.19 26.93 14.54
N LYS A 176 -11.46 25.88 15.31
CA LYS A 176 -10.83 25.60 16.62
C LYS A 176 -10.15 24.23 16.66
N ALA A 177 -10.37 23.40 15.63
CA ALA A 177 -9.82 22.05 15.59
C ALA A 177 -8.29 22.09 15.56
N SER A 178 -7.67 21.23 16.34
CA SER A 178 -6.23 21.01 16.35
C SER A 178 -5.88 19.66 15.71
N LEU A 179 -4.60 19.45 15.44
CA LEU A 179 -4.09 18.18 14.94
C LEU A 179 -4.30 16.99 15.89
N GLU A 180 -4.56 17.28 17.17
CA GLU A 180 -4.81 16.26 18.20
C GLU A 180 -6.27 15.84 18.27
N ASP A 181 -7.18 16.58 17.61
CA ASP A 181 -8.60 16.27 17.60
C ASP A 181 -8.92 15.12 16.63
N ASN A 182 -9.74 14.19 17.06
CA ASN A 182 -10.34 13.21 16.13
C ASN A 182 -11.44 13.92 15.33
N VAL A 183 -11.00 14.63 14.28
CA VAL A 183 -11.84 15.52 13.48
C VAL A 183 -12.99 14.75 12.82
N ILE A 184 -12.75 13.55 12.33
CA ILE A 184 -13.77 12.73 11.67
C ILE A 184 -14.88 12.36 12.65
N LYS A 185 -14.51 11.88 13.83
CA LYS A 185 -15.47 11.52 14.86
C LYS A 185 -16.36 12.71 15.20
N THR A 186 -15.76 13.88 15.42
CA THR A 186 -16.52 15.10 15.78
C THR A 186 -17.43 15.56 14.65
N MET A 187 -16.98 15.54 13.39
CA MET A 187 -17.82 15.88 12.25
C MET A 187 -19.03 14.93 12.13
N VAL A 188 -18.83 13.64 12.35
CA VAL A 188 -19.89 12.63 12.37
C VAL A 188 -20.88 12.92 13.51
N GLU A 189 -20.40 13.20 14.71
CA GLU A 189 -21.23 13.54 15.88
C GLU A 189 -22.06 14.82 15.64
N LEU A 190 -21.48 15.83 14.99
CA LEU A 190 -22.20 17.03 14.57
C LEU A 190 -23.27 16.69 13.54
N ALA A 191 -22.96 15.92 12.50
CA ALA A 191 -23.94 15.53 11.50
C ALA A 191 -25.12 14.75 12.12
N GLN A 192 -24.86 13.88 13.07
CA GLN A 192 -25.88 13.15 13.83
C GLN A 192 -26.72 14.10 14.72
N THR A 193 -26.05 15.02 15.43
CA THR A 193 -26.70 15.98 16.32
C THR A 193 -27.67 16.88 15.60
N PHE A 194 -27.33 17.35 14.41
CA PHE A 194 -28.16 18.23 13.59
C PHE A 194 -29.04 17.48 12.59
N ASN A 195 -29.07 16.13 12.67
CA ASN A 195 -29.85 15.27 11.78
C ASN A 195 -29.53 15.52 10.29
N ALA A 196 -28.26 15.77 9.99
CA ALA A 196 -27.73 16.11 8.65
C ALA A 196 -26.82 15.00 8.08
N VAL A 197 -27.01 13.74 8.51
CA VAL A 197 -26.15 12.60 8.12
C VAL A 197 -26.24 12.32 6.62
N GLU A 198 -27.43 12.43 6.01
CA GLU A 198 -27.62 12.17 4.57
C GLU A 198 -26.89 13.22 3.75
N GLU A 199 -27.03 14.50 4.08
CA GLU A 199 -26.36 15.62 3.42
C GLU A 199 -24.84 15.55 3.61
N PHE A 200 -24.40 15.23 4.82
CA PHE A 200 -22.98 15.03 5.14
C PHE A 200 -22.39 13.90 4.29
N LEU A 201 -23.00 12.73 4.26
CA LEU A 201 -22.52 11.60 3.44
C LEU A 201 -22.59 11.86 1.93
N ALA A 202 -23.50 12.72 1.48
CA ALA A 202 -23.61 13.08 0.07
C ALA A 202 -22.43 13.94 -0.43
N ILE A 203 -21.87 14.77 0.46
CA ILE A 203 -20.75 15.66 0.12
C ILE A 203 -19.38 15.04 0.41
N MET A 204 -19.26 14.15 1.42
CA MET A 204 -17.97 13.63 1.89
C MET A 204 -17.06 13.05 0.79
N PRO A 205 -17.54 12.25 -0.17
CA PRO A 205 -16.65 11.74 -1.23
C PRO A 205 -15.95 12.85 -2.02
N LYS A 206 -16.68 13.92 -2.34
CA LYS A 206 -16.11 15.07 -3.06
C LYS A 206 -15.19 15.93 -2.19
N ALA A 207 -15.57 16.12 -0.92
CA ALA A 207 -14.74 16.86 0.03
C ALA A 207 -13.41 16.15 0.26
N ILE A 208 -13.44 14.83 0.40
CA ILE A 208 -12.23 13.99 0.55
C ILE A 208 -11.36 14.06 -0.72
N GLU A 209 -11.96 13.92 -1.91
CA GLU A 209 -11.25 14.02 -3.19
C GLU A 209 -10.60 15.41 -3.36
N TYR A 210 -11.32 16.47 -2.99
CA TYR A 210 -10.80 17.83 -3.01
C TYR A 210 -9.63 18.02 -2.03
N ALA A 211 -9.76 17.51 -0.80
CA ALA A 211 -8.73 17.60 0.24
C ALA A 211 -7.43 16.89 -0.17
N PHE A 212 -7.52 15.74 -0.84
CA PHE A 212 -6.36 14.99 -1.31
C PHE A 212 -5.86 15.35 -2.70
N SER A 213 -6.43 16.39 -3.35
CA SER A 213 -6.01 16.78 -4.71
C SER A 213 -4.52 17.08 -4.80
N THR A 214 -3.98 17.80 -3.83
CA THR A 214 -2.54 18.13 -3.76
C THR A 214 -1.66 16.89 -3.61
N LEU A 215 -2.06 15.93 -2.77
CA LEU A 215 -1.37 14.64 -2.67
C LEU A 215 -1.37 13.88 -4.01
N HIS A 216 -2.53 13.83 -4.68
CA HIS A 216 -2.64 13.13 -5.98
C HIS A 216 -1.75 13.75 -7.05
N GLU A 217 -1.58 15.06 -7.04
CA GLU A 217 -0.71 15.78 -7.97
C GLU A 217 0.77 15.62 -7.63
N ASN A 218 1.13 15.72 -6.35
CA ASN A 218 2.52 15.75 -5.91
C ASN A 218 3.15 14.36 -5.83
N TRP A 219 2.38 13.31 -5.48
CA TRP A 219 2.95 11.98 -5.27
C TRP A 219 3.78 11.45 -6.45
N PRO A 220 3.26 11.45 -7.71
CA PRO A 220 4.07 10.99 -8.84
C PRO A 220 5.33 11.83 -9.06
N ILE A 221 5.29 13.14 -8.78
CA ILE A 221 6.44 14.04 -8.93
C ILE A 221 7.50 13.70 -7.86
N ILE A 222 7.09 13.54 -6.60
CA ILE A 222 7.98 13.14 -5.51
C ILE A 222 8.71 11.83 -5.85
N VAL A 223 8.00 10.86 -6.40
CA VAL A 223 8.60 9.58 -6.80
C VAL A 223 9.57 9.76 -7.98
N GLU A 224 9.22 10.59 -8.97
CA GLU A 224 10.09 10.93 -10.09
C GLU A 224 11.37 11.62 -9.61
N ASP A 225 11.27 12.59 -8.72
CA ASP A 225 12.42 13.32 -8.14
C ASP A 225 13.35 12.37 -7.34
N ILE A 226 12.78 11.47 -6.55
CA ILE A 226 13.58 10.46 -5.81
C ILE A 226 14.35 9.58 -6.79
N TYR A 227 13.71 9.09 -7.85
CA TYR A 227 14.38 8.25 -8.83
C TYR A 227 15.32 9.00 -9.78
N GLU A 228 15.13 10.32 -9.96
CA GLU A 228 16.11 11.17 -10.65
C GLU A 228 17.39 11.29 -9.82
N LEU A 229 17.26 11.46 -8.50
CA LEU A 229 18.40 11.51 -7.58
C LEU A 229 19.07 10.15 -7.41
N ASN A 230 18.29 9.07 -7.37
CA ASN A 230 18.79 7.71 -7.12
C ASN A 230 17.97 6.67 -7.87
N PRO A 231 18.33 6.34 -9.11
CA PRO A 231 17.57 5.42 -9.96
C PRO A 231 17.53 3.97 -9.44
N ASP A 232 18.47 3.57 -8.60
CA ASP A 232 18.64 2.18 -8.15
C ASP A 232 18.12 1.90 -6.74
N VAL A 233 17.57 2.93 -6.06
CA VAL A 233 17.10 2.80 -4.68
C VAL A 233 15.88 1.89 -4.56
N THR A 234 15.84 1.09 -3.49
CA THR A 234 14.60 0.44 -3.04
C THR A 234 13.74 1.47 -2.32
N LEU A 235 12.64 1.89 -2.96
CA LEU A 235 11.68 2.85 -2.39
C LEU A 235 10.46 2.11 -1.86
N VAL A 236 10.09 2.40 -0.61
CA VAL A 236 8.90 1.85 0.07
C VAL A 236 7.95 2.98 0.43
N ALA A 237 6.76 2.97 -0.16
CA ALA A 237 5.65 3.85 0.20
C ALA A 237 4.81 3.19 1.29
N VAL A 238 4.74 3.84 2.45
CA VAL A 238 4.00 3.36 3.63
C VAL A 238 2.59 3.95 3.57
N GLY A 239 1.58 3.11 3.47
CA GLY A 239 0.18 3.53 3.38
C GLY A 239 -0.33 4.13 4.69
N MET A 240 -1.33 5.01 4.59
CA MET A 240 -2.13 5.46 5.72
C MET A 240 -3.08 4.35 6.19
N PHE A 241 -3.45 4.37 7.45
CA PHE A 241 -4.34 3.38 8.08
C PHE A 241 -5.48 4.06 8.83
N ASN A 242 -6.55 3.31 9.05
CA ASN A 242 -7.76 3.78 9.73
C ASN A 242 -7.55 3.73 11.25
N THR A 243 -7.48 4.89 11.89
CA THR A 243 -7.22 5.03 13.33
C THR A 243 -8.43 4.64 14.17
N THR A 244 -9.67 4.79 13.65
CA THR A 244 -10.90 4.38 14.37
C THR A 244 -11.02 2.87 14.54
N LEU A 245 -10.31 2.07 13.74
CA LEU A 245 -10.25 0.62 13.85
C LEU A 245 -9.15 0.14 14.81
N SER A 246 -8.31 1.05 15.29
CA SER A 246 -7.22 0.71 16.19
C SER A 246 -7.73 0.45 17.59
N THR A 247 -7.23 -0.60 18.23
CA THR A 247 -7.49 -0.86 19.65
C THR A 247 -6.35 -0.24 20.47
N PRO A 248 -6.61 0.68 21.39
CA PRO A 248 -5.57 1.24 22.25
C PRO A 248 -4.82 0.15 23.02
N GLU A 249 -3.50 0.29 23.13
CA GLU A 249 -2.67 -0.66 23.85
C GLU A 249 -3.02 -0.64 25.36
N GLY A 250 -3.39 -1.78 25.91
CA GLY A 250 -3.65 -1.94 27.36
C GLY A 250 -5.11 -1.84 27.82
N GLU A 251 -6.07 -1.66 26.92
CA GLU A 251 -7.51 -1.70 27.23
C GLU A 251 -8.18 -2.96 26.67
N PRO A 252 -8.18 -4.11 27.38
CA PRO A 252 -8.67 -5.34 26.82
C PRO A 252 -10.16 -5.40 26.98
N ASP A 253 -11.14 -5.20 26.89
CA ASP A 253 -12.55 -5.63 27.07
C ASP A 253 -13.62 -4.52 27.27
N ASN A 254 -13.28 -3.23 27.31
CA ASN A 254 -14.27 -2.18 27.55
C ASN A 254 -14.19 -0.99 26.54
N VAL A 255 -13.50 -1.13 25.44
CA VAL A 255 -13.55 -0.10 24.38
C VAL A 255 -14.93 -0.15 23.73
N ALA A 256 -15.65 0.96 23.76
CA ALA A 256 -16.91 1.07 23.04
C ALA A 256 -16.66 0.74 21.56
N GLU A 257 -17.52 -0.06 20.95
CA GLU A 257 -17.41 -0.30 19.50
C GLU A 257 -17.35 1.06 18.79
N PRO A 258 -16.40 1.26 17.85
CA PRO A 258 -16.29 2.51 17.14
C PRO A 258 -17.58 2.80 16.37
N ASP A 259 -17.94 4.08 16.23
CA ASP A 259 -19.12 4.49 15.46
C ASP A 259 -18.96 4.00 14.00
N PRO A 260 -19.87 3.15 13.50
CA PRO A 260 -19.77 2.62 12.15
C PRO A 260 -19.70 3.68 11.05
N LEU A 261 -20.30 4.87 11.31
CA LEU A 261 -20.24 5.98 10.38
C LEU A 261 -18.86 6.64 10.36
N ALA A 262 -18.26 6.84 11.54
CA ALA A 262 -16.89 7.36 11.63
C ALA A 262 -15.89 6.41 10.95
N VAL A 263 -15.98 5.10 11.23
CA VAL A 263 -15.15 4.07 10.55
C VAL A 263 -15.30 4.16 9.04
N LYS A 264 -16.54 4.29 8.54
CA LYS A 264 -16.80 4.38 7.09
C LYS A 264 -16.18 5.63 6.47
N VAL A 265 -16.35 6.79 7.10
CA VAL A 265 -15.84 8.07 6.57
C VAL A 265 -14.31 8.06 6.59
N GLU A 266 -13.69 7.61 7.67
CA GLU A 266 -12.24 7.51 7.75
C GLU A 266 -11.70 6.49 6.73
N GLN A 267 -12.38 5.36 6.51
CA GLN A 267 -11.97 4.40 5.47
C GLN A 267 -12.02 5.01 4.06
N MET A 268 -13.04 5.82 3.76
CA MET A 268 -13.09 6.55 2.49
C MET A 268 -11.91 7.51 2.32
N MET A 269 -11.46 8.15 3.42
CA MET A 269 -10.27 9.00 3.39
C MET A 269 -9.00 8.19 3.13
N ILE A 270 -8.82 7.10 3.85
CA ILE A 270 -7.66 6.22 3.70
C ILE A 270 -7.59 5.64 2.28
N ASP A 271 -8.71 5.17 1.74
CA ASP A 271 -8.79 4.64 0.38
C ASP A 271 -8.43 5.71 -0.66
N THR A 272 -8.91 6.96 -0.47
CA THR A 272 -8.62 8.07 -1.38
C THR A 272 -7.18 8.54 -1.27
N GLY A 273 -6.67 8.68 -0.06
CA GLY A 273 -5.29 9.12 0.17
C GLY A 273 -4.24 8.08 -0.26
N ASN A 274 -4.49 6.79 -0.06
CA ASN A 274 -3.58 5.72 -0.51
C ASN A 274 -3.66 5.47 -2.02
N LYS A 275 -4.72 5.91 -2.69
CA LYS A 275 -4.96 5.64 -4.10
C LYS A 275 -3.79 6.02 -5.01
N PRO A 276 -3.19 7.23 -4.96
CA PRO A 276 -2.06 7.57 -5.82
C PRO A 276 -0.84 6.67 -5.58
N MET A 277 -0.61 6.22 -4.35
CA MET A 277 0.48 5.30 -4.02
C MET A 277 0.21 3.90 -4.59
N ILE A 278 -1.02 3.41 -4.53
CA ILE A 278 -1.42 2.10 -5.06
C ILE A 278 -1.39 2.10 -6.59
N ASP A 279 -2.00 3.11 -7.22
CA ASP A 279 -2.17 3.16 -8.68
C ASP A 279 -0.84 3.35 -9.43
N ASN A 280 0.15 3.99 -8.82
CA ASN A 280 1.43 4.31 -9.45
C ASN A 280 2.55 3.30 -9.14
N GLN A 281 2.37 2.35 -8.23
CA GLN A 281 3.44 1.41 -7.83
C GLN A 281 3.96 0.58 -9.01
N GLU A 282 3.08 0.09 -9.90
CA GLU A 282 3.50 -0.68 -11.07
C GLU A 282 4.24 0.20 -12.11
N LYS A 283 3.87 1.47 -12.23
CA LYS A 283 4.49 2.40 -13.18
C LYS A 283 5.93 2.73 -12.79
N TYR A 284 6.16 2.97 -11.51
CA TYR A 284 7.46 3.46 -11.01
C TYR A 284 8.30 2.36 -10.36
N GLY A 285 7.69 1.22 -9.98
CA GLY A 285 8.38 0.07 -9.41
C GLY A 285 8.79 0.22 -7.95
N TYR A 286 8.16 1.12 -7.18
CA TYR A 286 8.30 1.13 -5.73
C TYR A 286 7.40 0.09 -5.06
N ILE A 287 7.64 -0.19 -3.78
CA ILE A 287 6.82 -1.08 -2.96
C ILE A 287 5.77 -0.24 -2.23
N TYR A 288 4.49 -0.54 -2.43
CA TYR A 288 3.44 -0.03 -1.54
C TYR A 288 3.22 -1.03 -0.40
N VAL A 289 3.17 -0.53 0.83
CA VAL A 289 2.93 -1.33 2.03
C VAL A 289 1.63 -0.90 2.70
N ASP A 290 0.68 -1.82 2.76
CA ASP A 290 -0.55 -1.66 3.54
C ASP A 290 -0.25 -1.86 5.03
N THR A 291 -0.59 -0.87 5.83
CA THR A 291 -0.36 -0.81 7.28
C THR A 291 -1.62 -0.96 8.11
N THR A 292 -2.69 -1.49 7.51
CA THR A 292 -3.93 -1.82 8.24
C THR A 292 -3.63 -2.67 9.46
N GLY A 293 -4.23 -2.32 10.59
CA GLY A 293 -4.00 -2.99 11.88
C GLY A 293 -2.90 -2.34 12.74
N THR A 294 -2.36 -1.19 12.31
CA THR A 294 -1.45 -0.40 13.15
C THR A 294 -2.14 0.05 14.44
N ILE A 295 -1.47 -0.18 15.57
CA ILE A 295 -1.96 0.20 16.89
C ILE A 295 -1.56 1.66 17.16
N VAL A 296 -2.56 2.49 17.47
CA VAL A 296 -2.34 3.91 17.81
C VAL A 296 -2.81 4.24 19.23
N GLU A 297 -2.34 5.33 19.76
CA GLU A 297 -2.89 5.89 21.00
C GLU A 297 -4.06 6.83 20.68
N THR A 298 -3.84 7.85 19.89
CA THR A 298 -4.88 8.74 19.38
C THR A 298 -4.85 8.83 17.87
N ALA A 299 -3.81 9.43 17.29
CA ALA A 299 -3.60 9.54 15.85
C ALA A 299 -2.28 8.91 15.39
N HIS A 300 -1.31 8.79 16.28
CA HIS A 300 0.03 8.29 15.97
C HIS A 300 0.26 6.88 16.52
N PRO A 301 1.12 6.08 15.86
CA PRO A 301 1.42 4.73 16.30
C PRO A 301 2.10 4.69 17.67
N THR A 302 1.72 3.71 18.49
CA THR A 302 2.50 3.30 19.66
C THR A 302 3.79 2.61 19.22
N ALA A 303 4.69 2.27 20.15
CA ALA A 303 5.87 1.45 19.84
C ALA A 303 5.48 0.11 19.17
N ALA A 304 4.40 -0.52 19.64
CA ALA A 304 3.85 -1.74 19.02
C ALA A 304 3.28 -1.48 17.62
N GLY A 305 2.64 -0.32 17.41
CA GLY A 305 2.18 0.12 16.09
C GLY A 305 3.34 0.35 15.13
N HIS A 306 4.41 1.00 15.57
CA HIS A 306 5.62 1.15 14.77
C HIS A 306 6.29 -0.20 14.46
N ARG A 307 6.30 -1.14 15.42
CA ARG A 307 6.79 -2.51 15.17
C ARG A 307 5.94 -3.20 14.09
N HIS A 308 4.61 -3.08 14.15
CA HIS A 308 3.72 -3.63 13.13
C HIS A 308 4.05 -3.05 11.74
N ILE A 309 4.21 -1.74 11.60
CA ILE A 309 4.60 -1.10 10.33
C ILE A 309 5.93 -1.65 9.84
N ALA A 310 6.93 -1.77 10.71
CA ALA A 310 8.23 -2.34 10.36
C ALA A 310 8.12 -3.79 9.86
N ASP A 311 7.35 -4.63 10.55
CA ASP A 311 7.12 -6.01 10.15
C ASP A 311 6.46 -6.11 8.76
N ARG A 312 5.47 -5.25 8.48
CA ARG A 312 4.84 -5.17 7.15
C ARG A 312 5.82 -4.75 6.06
N ILE A 313 6.70 -3.80 6.34
CA ILE A 313 7.75 -3.38 5.40
C ILE A 313 8.75 -4.52 5.17
N LEU A 314 9.25 -5.14 6.24
CA LEU A 314 10.17 -6.28 6.14
C LEU A 314 9.55 -7.47 5.37
N GLU A 315 8.24 -7.72 5.56
CA GLU A 315 7.52 -8.74 4.78
C GLU A 315 7.48 -8.39 3.28
N ALA A 316 7.36 -7.12 2.94
CA ALA A 316 7.23 -6.64 1.56
C ALA A 316 8.57 -6.47 0.83
N LEU A 317 9.69 -6.30 1.55
CA LEU A 317 11.02 -6.18 0.93
C LEU A 317 11.36 -7.44 0.11
N PRO A 318 12.13 -7.31 -0.99
CA PRO A 318 12.50 -8.44 -1.85
C PRO A 318 13.36 -9.47 -1.10
N ASP A 319 13.19 -10.74 -1.46
CA ASP A 319 14.03 -11.82 -0.96
C ASP A 319 15.28 -11.96 -1.83
N ALA A 320 16.46 -11.83 -1.22
CA ALA A 320 17.75 -11.92 -1.92
C ALA A 320 17.97 -13.26 -2.65
N ARG A 321 17.21 -14.31 -2.32
CA ARG A 321 17.24 -15.60 -3.05
C ARG A 321 16.64 -15.48 -4.46
N PHE A 322 15.80 -14.46 -4.72
CA PHE A 322 15.31 -14.14 -6.06
C PHE A 322 16.13 -12.98 -6.64
N SER A 323 17.33 -13.29 -7.12
CA SER A 323 18.25 -12.30 -7.70
C SER A 323 18.75 -12.78 -9.06
N PHE A 324 18.28 -12.13 -10.13
CA PHE A 324 18.59 -12.46 -11.52
C PHE A 324 18.97 -11.20 -12.30
N THR A 325 19.91 -11.34 -13.25
CA THR A 325 20.43 -10.19 -14.03
C THR A 325 19.44 -9.58 -15.01
N ASP A 326 18.37 -10.31 -15.34
CA ASP A 326 17.33 -9.92 -16.29
C ASP A 326 16.00 -9.52 -15.60
N VAL A 327 15.98 -9.46 -14.28
CA VAL A 327 14.80 -9.06 -13.49
C VAL A 327 15.22 -8.04 -12.46
N GLU A 328 15.07 -6.78 -12.81
CA GLU A 328 15.25 -5.68 -11.87
C GLU A 328 14.07 -5.62 -10.90
N PHE A 329 14.29 -5.12 -9.70
CA PHE A 329 13.25 -4.94 -8.68
C PHE A 329 12.06 -4.09 -9.17
N LYS A 330 12.32 -3.10 -10.02
CA LYS A 330 11.29 -2.27 -10.69
C LYS A 330 10.47 -2.99 -11.76
N TYR A 331 10.78 -4.26 -12.06
CA TYR A 331 10.01 -5.00 -13.05
C TYR A 331 8.56 -5.21 -12.53
N PRO A 332 7.52 -4.80 -13.28
CA PRO A 332 6.14 -4.80 -12.78
C PRO A 332 5.63 -6.15 -12.26
N ALA A 333 6.20 -7.24 -12.75
CA ALA A 333 5.85 -8.60 -12.34
C ALA A 333 6.80 -9.17 -11.26
N TYR A 334 7.72 -8.37 -10.70
CA TYR A 334 8.75 -8.86 -9.78
C TYR A 334 8.17 -9.71 -8.65
N GLY A 335 7.25 -9.17 -7.86
CA GLY A 335 6.68 -9.88 -6.70
C GLY A 335 5.95 -11.18 -7.06
N ALA A 336 5.27 -11.22 -8.22
CA ALA A 336 4.64 -12.45 -8.69
C ALA A 336 5.68 -13.50 -9.13
N MET A 337 6.74 -13.07 -9.82
CA MET A 337 7.83 -13.99 -10.24
C MET A 337 8.63 -14.49 -9.05
N GLU A 338 8.96 -13.60 -8.09
CA GLU A 338 9.60 -13.96 -6.83
C GLU A 338 8.80 -15.02 -6.06
N TYR A 339 7.50 -14.77 -5.85
CA TYR A 339 6.62 -15.73 -5.19
C TYR A 339 6.58 -17.07 -5.90
N MET A 340 6.42 -17.08 -7.22
CA MET A 340 6.37 -18.31 -8.03
C MET A 340 7.68 -19.09 -7.98
N TYR A 341 8.82 -18.39 -7.96
CA TYR A 341 10.14 -19.00 -7.87
C TYR A 341 10.43 -19.57 -6.47
N LEU A 342 10.25 -18.78 -5.42
CA LEU A 342 10.54 -19.19 -4.05
C LEU A 342 9.66 -20.34 -3.56
N ASN A 343 8.43 -20.45 -4.10
CA ASN A 343 7.53 -21.58 -3.83
C ASN A 343 7.74 -22.77 -4.78
N GLY A 344 8.77 -22.73 -5.63
CA GLY A 344 9.10 -23.83 -6.53
C GLY A 344 8.11 -24.07 -7.67
N TYR A 345 7.17 -23.17 -7.89
CA TYR A 345 6.21 -23.26 -9.00
C TYR A 345 6.87 -22.99 -10.36
N MET A 346 7.75 -22.00 -10.39
CA MET A 346 8.54 -21.66 -11.60
C MET A 346 10.03 -21.80 -11.31
N ASN A 347 10.81 -22.19 -12.31
CA ASN A 347 12.26 -22.25 -12.23
C ASN A 347 12.87 -21.09 -13.05
N SER A 348 14.09 -20.67 -12.72
CA SER A 348 14.90 -19.84 -13.62
C SER A 348 15.33 -20.63 -14.86
N ILE A 349 15.62 -19.93 -15.95
CA ILE A 349 16.16 -20.58 -17.19
C ILE A 349 17.68 -20.83 -17.09
N SER A 350 18.37 -20.12 -16.19
CA SER A 350 19.77 -20.36 -15.82
C SER A 350 20.04 -19.92 -14.39
N GLU A 351 21.26 -20.09 -13.91
CA GLU A 351 21.69 -19.62 -12.59
C GLU A 351 21.60 -18.10 -12.44
N THR A 352 21.73 -17.34 -13.52
CA THR A 352 21.76 -15.88 -13.51
C THR A 352 20.59 -15.23 -14.21
N THR A 353 19.70 -16.00 -14.87
CA THR A 353 18.62 -15.49 -15.73
C THR A 353 17.31 -16.15 -15.36
N PHE A 354 16.32 -15.38 -14.96
CA PHE A 354 14.97 -15.89 -14.71
C PHE A 354 14.20 -16.11 -16.01
N GLY A 355 14.33 -15.20 -16.98
CA GLY A 355 13.66 -15.27 -18.28
C GLY A 355 12.24 -14.71 -18.25
N GLY A 356 11.97 -13.64 -17.49
CA GLY A 356 10.64 -13.04 -17.36
C GLY A 356 9.99 -12.70 -18.70
N ASP A 357 10.75 -12.14 -19.64
CA ASP A 357 10.29 -11.77 -20.98
C ASP A 357 10.23 -12.93 -21.98
N ALA A 358 10.79 -14.08 -21.64
CA ALA A 358 10.73 -15.25 -22.51
C ALA A 358 9.28 -15.76 -22.64
N LYS A 359 8.93 -16.26 -23.83
CA LYS A 359 7.63 -16.87 -24.05
C LYS A 359 7.53 -18.19 -23.29
N ILE A 360 6.42 -18.38 -22.58
CA ILE A 360 6.18 -19.63 -21.85
C ILE A 360 5.66 -20.71 -22.79
N THR A 361 6.23 -21.90 -22.69
CA THR A 361 5.75 -23.07 -23.44
C THR A 361 4.57 -23.75 -22.73
N LYS A 362 3.76 -24.51 -23.48
CA LYS A 362 2.67 -25.30 -22.90
C LYS A 362 3.19 -26.40 -21.96
N ALA A 363 4.38 -26.93 -22.23
CA ALA A 363 5.04 -27.87 -21.34
C ALA A 363 5.29 -27.23 -19.96
N GLU A 364 6.03 -26.13 -19.93
CA GLU A 364 6.33 -25.39 -18.70
C GLU A 364 5.06 -24.90 -17.98
N PHE A 365 4.13 -24.31 -18.73
CA PHE A 365 2.87 -23.80 -18.18
C PHE A 365 2.03 -24.91 -17.51
N SER A 366 1.90 -26.08 -18.17
CA SER A 366 1.17 -27.20 -17.61
C SER A 366 1.86 -27.79 -16.36
N GLU A 367 3.20 -27.78 -16.32
CA GLU A 367 3.96 -28.16 -15.13
C GLU A 367 3.68 -27.21 -13.95
N ILE A 368 3.71 -25.90 -14.21
CA ILE A 368 3.37 -24.89 -13.18
C ILE A 368 1.96 -25.13 -12.65
N LEU A 369 0.97 -25.27 -13.53
CA LEU A 369 -0.42 -25.54 -13.12
C LEU A 369 -0.55 -26.84 -12.33
N ASN A 370 0.20 -27.87 -12.69
CA ASN A 370 0.21 -29.12 -11.92
C ASN A 370 0.84 -28.93 -10.54
N LYS A 371 1.93 -28.19 -10.41
CA LYS A 371 2.55 -27.88 -9.13
C LYS A 371 1.60 -27.06 -8.23
N VAL A 372 0.85 -26.12 -8.82
CA VAL A 372 -0.10 -25.27 -8.09
C VAL A 372 -1.35 -26.03 -7.67
N THR A 373 -1.89 -26.93 -8.51
CA THR A 373 -3.19 -27.57 -8.29
C THR A 373 -3.09 -29.04 -7.83
N GLY A 374 -1.95 -29.66 -8.02
CA GLY A 374 -1.72 -31.10 -7.76
C GLY A 374 -2.45 -32.05 -8.73
N SER A 375 -3.17 -31.54 -9.72
CA SER A 375 -4.10 -32.33 -10.56
C SER A 375 -4.15 -31.95 -12.04
N TYR A 376 -3.31 -31.02 -12.47
CA TYR A 376 -3.31 -30.58 -13.87
C TYR A 376 -2.51 -31.54 -14.76
N SER A 377 -3.05 -31.85 -15.94
CA SER A 377 -2.36 -32.76 -16.87
C SER A 377 -1.16 -32.08 -17.52
N VAL A 378 0.02 -32.62 -17.27
CA VAL A 378 1.26 -32.11 -17.88
C VAL A 378 1.34 -32.54 -19.35
N THR A 379 1.80 -31.65 -20.21
CA THR A 379 2.08 -31.88 -21.65
C THR A 379 3.54 -31.61 -21.94
N ASP A 380 4.07 -32.26 -22.95
CA ASP A 380 5.43 -32.06 -23.45
C ASP A 380 5.50 -31.10 -24.66
N SER A 381 4.42 -30.39 -24.96
CA SER A 381 4.34 -29.47 -26.10
C SER A 381 5.25 -28.26 -25.95
N SER A 382 6.13 -28.07 -26.93
CA SER A 382 7.02 -26.90 -27.02
C SER A 382 6.36 -25.64 -27.60
N SER A 383 5.09 -25.73 -28.01
CA SER A 383 4.35 -24.56 -28.53
C SER A 383 4.09 -23.55 -27.41
N GLU A 384 4.07 -22.27 -27.75
CA GLU A 384 3.82 -21.18 -26.80
C GLU A 384 2.35 -21.13 -26.35
N VAL A 385 2.14 -20.64 -25.13
CA VAL A 385 0.81 -20.41 -24.55
C VAL A 385 0.25 -19.08 -25.06
N THR A 386 -1.01 -19.10 -25.50
CA THR A 386 -1.73 -17.90 -25.91
C THR A 386 -2.47 -17.23 -24.72
N LYS A 387 -2.80 -15.94 -24.83
CA LYS A 387 -3.59 -15.23 -23.80
C LYS A 387 -4.96 -15.88 -23.55
N LEU A 388 -5.54 -16.50 -24.58
CA LEU A 388 -6.79 -17.22 -24.43
C LEU A 388 -6.63 -18.50 -23.59
N GLU A 389 -5.56 -19.26 -23.83
CA GLU A 389 -5.24 -20.48 -23.06
C GLU A 389 -4.90 -20.13 -21.60
N LEU A 390 -4.10 -19.07 -21.38
CA LEU A 390 -3.82 -18.57 -20.04
C LEU A 390 -5.10 -18.18 -19.29
N SER A 391 -5.96 -17.35 -19.90
CA SER A 391 -7.21 -16.91 -19.29
C SER A 391 -8.13 -18.08 -18.92
N ASN A 392 -8.22 -19.10 -19.78
CA ASN A 392 -9.00 -20.32 -19.49
C ASN A 392 -8.42 -21.11 -18.33
N ALA A 393 -7.11 -21.31 -18.32
CA ALA A 393 -6.45 -22.09 -17.29
C ALA A 393 -6.60 -21.42 -15.92
N VAL A 394 -6.35 -20.11 -15.85
CA VAL A 394 -6.49 -19.28 -14.62
C VAL A 394 -7.92 -19.34 -14.11
N TYR A 395 -8.92 -19.21 -14.99
CA TYR A 395 -10.33 -19.34 -14.59
C TYR A 395 -10.62 -20.73 -13.99
N ASN A 396 -10.12 -21.78 -14.61
CA ASN A 396 -10.37 -23.16 -14.14
C ASN A 396 -9.75 -23.43 -12.76
N ILE A 397 -8.57 -22.87 -12.47
CA ILE A 397 -7.92 -23.04 -11.15
C ILE A 397 -8.49 -22.11 -10.08
N SER A 398 -9.18 -21.01 -10.45
CA SER A 398 -9.75 -20.06 -9.49
C SER A 398 -10.92 -20.61 -8.66
N GLY A 399 -11.45 -21.79 -9.01
CA GLY A 399 -12.61 -22.38 -8.33
C GLY A 399 -13.92 -21.60 -8.49
N ASN A 400 -13.96 -20.60 -9.35
CA ASN A 400 -15.13 -19.73 -9.59
C ASN A 400 -16.19 -20.46 -10.43
N THR A 401 -17.10 -21.18 -9.81
CA THR A 401 -18.17 -21.97 -10.48
C THR A 401 -19.52 -21.26 -10.55
N GLY A 402 -19.62 -20.04 -10.04
CA GLY A 402 -20.87 -19.27 -10.04
C GLY A 402 -21.29 -18.80 -11.45
N LEU A 403 -22.58 -18.82 -11.74
CA LEU A 403 -23.14 -18.47 -13.06
C LEU A 403 -22.73 -17.07 -13.54
N ILE A 404 -22.64 -16.10 -12.63
CA ILE A 404 -22.20 -14.72 -12.92
C ILE A 404 -20.72 -14.70 -13.28
N SER A 405 -19.87 -15.47 -12.57
CA SER A 405 -18.45 -15.60 -12.86
C SER A 405 -18.21 -16.25 -14.22
N MET A 406 -18.93 -17.33 -14.52
CA MET A 406 -18.90 -17.98 -15.83
C MET A 406 -19.27 -17.02 -16.96
N PHE A 407 -20.32 -16.21 -16.77
CA PHE A 407 -20.73 -15.22 -17.77
C PHE A 407 -19.69 -14.11 -17.96
N LYS A 408 -19.13 -13.58 -16.88
CA LYS A 408 -18.05 -12.58 -16.94
C LYS A 408 -16.82 -13.12 -17.68
N HIS A 409 -16.41 -14.35 -17.37
CA HIS A 409 -15.31 -15.01 -18.06
C HIS A 409 -15.59 -15.21 -19.54
N PHE A 410 -16.78 -15.70 -19.90
CA PHE A 410 -17.20 -15.85 -21.30
C PHE A 410 -17.12 -14.51 -22.07
N VAL A 411 -17.64 -13.42 -21.48
CA VAL A 411 -17.57 -12.07 -22.09
C VAL A 411 -16.12 -11.61 -22.27
N ALA A 412 -15.25 -11.87 -21.28
CA ALA A 412 -13.83 -11.53 -21.38
C ALA A 412 -13.14 -12.31 -22.49
N MET A 413 -13.41 -13.60 -22.62
CA MET A 413 -12.88 -14.44 -23.71
C MET A 413 -13.36 -13.96 -25.09
N VAL A 414 -14.63 -13.65 -25.23
CA VAL A 414 -15.18 -13.11 -26.48
C VAL A 414 -14.45 -11.81 -26.87
N LYS A 415 -14.22 -10.89 -25.92
CA LYS A 415 -13.43 -9.68 -26.16
C LYS A 415 -12.00 -9.98 -26.59
N LEU A 416 -11.32 -10.92 -25.97
CA LEU A 416 -9.97 -11.34 -26.34
C LEU A 416 -9.92 -11.86 -27.80
N VAL A 417 -10.89 -12.69 -28.20
CA VAL A 417 -10.95 -13.25 -29.56
C VAL A 417 -11.23 -12.14 -30.58
N PHE A 418 -12.25 -11.30 -30.36
CA PHE A 418 -12.64 -10.24 -31.31
C PHE A 418 -11.60 -9.11 -31.42
N SER A 419 -10.81 -8.85 -30.36
CA SER A 419 -9.70 -7.90 -30.43
C SER A 419 -8.45 -8.45 -31.14
N GLY A 420 -8.42 -9.74 -31.47
CA GLY A 420 -7.24 -10.43 -31.97
C GLY A 420 -6.13 -10.67 -30.94
N ASN A 421 -6.30 -10.18 -29.71
CA ASN A 421 -5.30 -10.33 -28.64
C ASN A 421 -5.26 -11.75 -28.04
N GLY A 422 -6.35 -12.51 -28.14
CA GLY A 422 -6.46 -13.86 -27.59
C GLY A 422 -5.44 -14.85 -28.19
N PHE A 423 -4.96 -14.58 -29.39
CA PHE A 423 -3.99 -15.43 -30.11
C PHE A 423 -2.53 -14.97 -29.90
N LYS A 424 -2.30 -13.84 -29.22
CA LYS A 424 -0.94 -13.43 -28.84
C LYS A 424 -0.40 -14.37 -27.77
N THR A 425 0.87 -14.71 -27.90
CA THR A 425 1.58 -15.54 -26.92
C THR A 425 1.97 -14.73 -25.69
N VAL A 426 2.01 -15.39 -24.54
CA VAL A 426 2.31 -14.78 -23.25
C VAL A 426 3.75 -15.02 -22.82
N THR A 427 4.28 -14.08 -22.04
CA THR A 427 5.59 -14.24 -21.38
C THR A 427 5.46 -15.03 -20.09
N ARG A 428 6.61 -15.47 -19.54
CA ARG A 428 6.68 -16.13 -18.25
C ARG A 428 6.23 -15.17 -17.13
N ALA A 429 6.59 -13.88 -17.22
CA ALA A 429 6.14 -12.84 -16.30
C ALA A 429 4.61 -12.65 -16.34
N GLU A 430 4.00 -12.54 -17.53
CA GLU A 430 2.54 -12.46 -17.68
C GLU A 430 1.83 -13.69 -17.07
N ALA A 431 2.38 -14.88 -17.26
CA ALA A 431 1.83 -16.10 -16.69
C ALA A 431 1.96 -16.11 -15.15
N ALA A 432 3.11 -15.69 -14.61
CA ALA A 432 3.34 -15.59 -13.16
C ALA A 432 2.31 -14.67 -12.49
N VAL A 433 2.09 -13.46 -13.03
CA VAL A 433 1.12 -12.48 -12.50
C VAL A 433 -0.29 -13.05 -12.47
N GLU A 434 -0.74 -13.65 -13.56
CA GLU A 434 -2.13 -14.14 -13.65
C GLU A 434 -2.38 -15.36 -12.75
N ILE A 435 -1.38 -16.25 -12.59
CA ILE A 435 -1.49 -17.37 -11.66
C ILE A 435 -1.43 -16.88 -10.21
N TYR A 436 -0.49 -16.00 -9.89
CA TYR A 436 -0.33 -15.40 -8.56
C TYR A 436 -1.62 -14.78 -8.02
N LYS A 437 -2.35 -14.01 -8.83
CA LYS A 437 -3.65 -13.40 -8.48
C LYS A 437 -4.73 -14.39 -8.03
N VAL A 438 -4.57 -15.64 -8.35
CA VAL A 438 -5.58 -16.69 -8.09
C VAL A 438 -5.19 -17.58 -6.93
N ILE A 439 -3.90 -17.72 -6.65
CA ILE A 439 -3.39 -18.64 -5.63
C ILE A 439 -3.01 -17.94 -4.32
N LYS A 440 -2.87 -16.63 -4.33
CA LYS A 440 -2.66 -15.77 -3.16
C LYS A 440 -3.87 -14.88 -2.88
#